data_3f5f4349a92282e6ec38e3ca5bf04878
#
_entry.id   3f5f4349a92282e6ec38e3ca5bf04878
#
_cell.length_a   1.000
_cell.length_b   1.000
_cell.length_c   1.000
_cell.angle_alpha   90.00
_cell.angle_beta   90.00
_cell.angle_gamma   90.00
#
_symmetry.space_group_name_H-M   'P 1'
#
loop_
_entity.id
_entity.type
_entity.pdbx_description
1 polymer ?
#
loop_
_entity_poly.entity_id
_entity_poly.type
_entity_poly.pdbx_seq_one_letter_code
_entity_poly.pdbx_strand_id
1 'polypeptide(L)'
;MSLAPIEFPDAEKLHFLQQLDRYREWHSLEEKRYCLVCGNLITGSQIHVLNEGSETSPLQLVCPTLGCPSIPMDWVVATEEILATLATRNRKYSFQNEN
;
A
#
# COMPACT_ATOMS: atom_id res chain seq x y z
N MET A 1 -1.10 19.56 13.29
CA MET A 1 -0.22 19.74 12.13
C MET A 1 -0.22 18.45 11.29
N SER A 2 -0.59 18.55 10.06
CA SER A 2 -0.64 17.36 9.21
C SER A 2 0.72 17.11 8.57
N LEU A 3 1.10 15.84 8.50
CA LEU A 3 2.34 15.44 7.84
C LEU A 3 2.06 15.25 6.35
N ALA A 4 2.80 15.93 5.50
CA ALA A 4 2.69 15.76 4.07
C ALA A 4 3.58 14.60 3.64
N PRO A 5 3.13 13.77 2.68
CA PRO A 5 3.99 12.72 2.14
C PRO A 5 5.25 13.33 1.51
N ILE A 6 6.37 12.65 1.70
CA ILE A 6 7.63 13.06 1.09
C ILE A 6 7.68 12.50 -0.32
N GLU A 7 8.01 13.35 -1.29
CA GLU A 7 8.16 12.93 -2.66
C GLU A 7 9.61 12.60 -2.97
N PHE A 8 9.82 11.46 -3.59
CA PHE A 8 11.14 11.00 -3.98
C PHE A 8 11.15 10.62 -5.46
N PRO A 9 12.29 10.71 -6.13
CA PRO A 9 12.44 10.06 -7.43
C PRO A 9 12.14 8.56 -7.30
N ASP A 10 11.66 7.95 -8.38
CA ASP A 10 11.21 6.57 -8.34
C ASP A 10 12.28 5.61 -7.78
N ALA A 11 13.53 5.77 -8.19
CA ALA A 11 14.59 4.89 -7.72
C ALA A 11 14.80 5.00 -6.21
N GLU A 12 14.72 6.21 -5.68
CA GLU A 12 14.85 6.41 -4.25
C GLU A 12 13.66 5.87 -3.49
N LYS A 13 12.47 6.05 -4.04
CA LYS A 13 11.25 5.55 -3.40
C LYS A 13 11.30 4.04 -3.30
N LEU A 14 11.71 3.37 -4.37
CA LEU A 14 11.85 1.91 -4.33
C LEU A 14 12.85 1.49 -3.28
N HIS A 15 13.96 2.21 -3.17
CA HIS A 15 14.97 1.93 -2.16
C HIS A 15 14.38 2.01 -0.75
N PHE A 16 13.57 3.04 -0.47
CA PHE A 16 12.94 3.17 0.84
C PHE A 16 11.92 2.05 1.08
N LEU A 17 11.17 1.64 0.07
CA LEU A 17 10.26 0.51 0.22
C LEU A 17 11.04 -0.76 0.58
N GLN A 18 12.16 -0.99 -0.08
CA GLN A 18 12.99 -2.16 0.18
C GLN A 18 13.56 -2.15 1.60
N GLN A 19 13.94 -0.99 2.09
CA GLN A 19 14.52 -0.87 3.41
C GLN A 19 13.50 -0.89 4.54
N LEU A 20 12.37 -0.22 4.33
CA LEU A 20 11.39 -0.02 5.39
C LEU A 20 10.38 -1.16 5.48
N ASP A 21 10.10 -1.85 4.40
CA ASP A 21 9.23 -3.02 4.43
C ASP A 21 10.07 -4.25 4.75
N ARG A 22 10.01 -4.69 5.98
CA ARG A 22 10.79 -5.85 6.45
C ARG A 22 10.09 -7.18 6.24
N TYR A 23 8.86 -7.13 5.75
CA TYR A 23 8.04 -8.34 5.65
C TYR A 23 8.07 -8.94 4.27
N ARG A 24 8.21 -8.09 3.24
CA ARG A 24 8.20 -8.53 1.85
C ARG A 24 9.16 -7.70 1.03
N GLU A 25 9.67 -8.29 -0.04
CA GLU A 25 10.61 -7.60 -0.91
C GLU A 25 9.87 -6.83 -2.01
N TRP A 26 10.40 -5.68 -2.34
CA TRP A 26 9.91 -4.86 -3.44
C TRP A 26 10.92 -4.88 -4.57
N HIS A 27 10.46 -5.22 -5.78
CA HIS A 27 11.31 -5.25 -6.96
C HIS A 27 11.05 -4.08 -7.88
N SER A 28 9.86 -3.49 -7.82
CA SER A 28 9.51 -2.31 -8.61
C SER A 28 8.37 -1.57 -7.91
N LEU A 29 8.17 -0.31 -8.30
CA LEU A 29 7.08 0.49 -7.78
C LEU A 29 5.73 0.09 -8.37
N GLU A 30 5.75 -0.72 -9.41
CA GLU A 30 4.52 -1.15 -10.08
C GLU A 30 3.93 -2.41 -9.46
N GLU A 31 4.66 -3.03 -8.55
CA GLU A 31 4.15 -4.21 -7.87
C GLU A 31 2.92 -3.86 -7.05
N LYS A 32 1.96 -4.79 -7.07
CA LYS A 32 0.69 -4.58 -6.37
C LYS A 32 0.68 -5.33 -5.05
N ARG A 33 0.06 -4.71 -4.07
CA ARG A 33 -0.16 -5.30 -2.76
C ARG A 33 -1.63 -5.14 -2.40
N TYR A 34 -2.14 -6.06 -1.62
CA TYR A 34 -3.51 -5.99 -1.13
C TYR A 34 -3.47 -5.63 0.36
N CYS A 35 -4.09 -4.51 0.71
CA CYS A 35 -4.13 -4.08 2.10
C CYS A 35 -5.23 -4.81 2.84
N LEU A 36 -4.84 -5.58 3.87
CA LEU A 36 -5.79 -6.35 4.64
C LEU A 36 -6.69 -5.48 5.51
N VAL A 37 -6.28 -4.26 5.79
CA VAL A 37 -7.04 -3.37 6.67
C VAL A 37 -8.14 -2.64 5.90
N CYS A 38 -7.80 -2.00 4.78
CA CYS A 38 -8.79 -1.24 4.04
C CYS A 38 -9.37 -1.98 2.83
N GLY A 39 -8.79 -3.12 2.45
CA GLY A 39 -9.31 -3.93 1.36
C GLY A 39 -9.04 -3.39 -0.03
N ASN A 40 -8.08 -2.49 -0.17
CA ASN A 40 -7.75 -1.90 -1.46
C ASN A 40 -6.46 -2.47 -2.02
N LEU A 41 -6.37 -2.52 -3.35
CA LEU A 41 -5.10 -2.80 -4.02
C LEU A 41 -4.28 -1.53 -4.04
N ILE A 42 -3.02 -1.65 -3.69
CA ILE A 42 -2.10 -0.51 -3.68
C ILE A 42 -0.83 -0.89 -4.43
N THR A 43 -0.16 0.10 -4.98
CA THR A 43 1.12 -0.11 -5.64
C THR A 43 2.21 0.63 -4.88
N GLY A 44 3.47 0.25 -5.14
CA GLY A 44 4.58 0.93 -4.50
C GLY A 44 4.61 2.42 -4.78
N SER A 45 4.23 2.81 -5.99
CA SER A 45 4.21 4.23 -6.34
C SER A 45 3.15 5.02 -5.58
N GLN A 46 2.11 4.36 -5.10
CA GLN A 46 1.03 5.00 -4.36
C GLN A 46 1.31 5.08 -2.86
N ILE A 47 2.14 4.19 -2.34
CA ILE A 47 2.46 4.17 -0.92
C ILE A 47 3.15 5.47 -0.52
N HIS A 48 2.74 6.03 0.61
CA HIS A 48 3.29 7.28 1.10
C HIS A 48 4.45 7.02 2.05
N VAL A 49 5.47 7.87 1.99
CA VAL A 49 6.58 7.87 2.93
C VAL A 49 6.43 9.11 3.78
N LEU A 50 6.26 8.92 5.07
CA LEU A 50 6.09 10.03 6.02
C LEU A 50 7.28 10.10 6.96
N ASN A 51 7.60 11.32 7.39
CA ASN A 51 8.62 11.54 8.41
C ASN A 51 7.92 11.69 9.75
N GLU A 52 8.04 10.66 10.58
CA GLU A 52 7.40 10.64 11.89
C GLU A 52 8.19 11.42 12.95
N GLY A 53 9.41 11.81 12.63
CA GLY A 53 10.22 12.53 13.59
C GLY A 53 10.81 11.67 14.68
N SER A 54 10.66 10.35 14.60
CA SER A 54 11.24 9.44 15.57
C SER A 54 12.74 9.30 15.34
N GLU A 55 13.50 9.22 16.43
CA GLU A 55 14.96 9.06 16.31
C GLU A 55 15.35 7.68 15.79
N THR A 56 14.55 6.66 16.10
CA THR A 56 14.85 5.28 15.70
C THR A 56 14.27 4.94 14.33
N SER A 57 13.17 5.57 13.95
CA SER A 57 12.52 5.32 12.67
C SER A 57 11.96 6.63 12.13
N PRO A 58 12.83 7.46 11.54
CA PRO A 58 12.38 8.77 11.06
C PRO A 58 11.40 8.69 9.90
N LEU A 59 11.47 7.64 9.11
CA LEU A 59 10.60 7.47 7.96
C LEU A 59 9.67 6.28 8.17
N GLN A 60 8.44 6.42 7.71
CA GLN A 60 7.41 5.38 7.84
C GLN A 60 6.63 5.25 6.55
N LEU A 61 6.35 4.00 6.17
CA LEU A 61 5.50 3.71 5.02
C LEU A 61 4.05 3.68 5.46
N VAL A 62 3.18 4.31 4.69
CA VAL A 62 1.75 4.41 5.01
C VAL A 62 0.92 4.04 3.80
N CYS A 63 -0.18 3.36 4.05
CA CYS A 63 -1.13 3.03 3.00
C CYS A 63 -1.69 4.32 2.38
N PRO A 64 -1.84 4.37 1.05
CA PRO A 64 -2.36 5.58 0.40
C PRO A 64 -3.84 5.83 0.68
N THR A 65 -4.56 4.86 1.21
CA THR A 65 -5.97 5.04 1.54
C THR A 65 -6.09 5.98 2.74
N LEU A 66 -6.88 7.02 2.58
CA LEU A 66 -7.06 8.03 3.61
C LEU A 66 -7.57 7.39 4.90
N GLY A 67 -6.87 7.64 5.99
CA GLY A 67 -7.28 7.13 7.29
C GLY A 67 -6.98 5.67 7.56
N CYS A 68 -6.34 4.97 6.62
CA CYS A 68 -6.00 3.56 6.83
C CYS A 68 -4.76 3.44 7.73
N PRO A 69 -4.86 2.78 8.88
CA PRO A 69 -3.74 2.66 9.82
C PRO A 69 -2.83 1.47 9.53
N SER A 70 -2.97 0.83 8.37
CA SER A 70 -2.20 -0.37 8.06
C SER A 70 -0.70 -0.09 8.00
N ILE A 71 0.06 -1.13 8.28
CA ILE A 71 1.53 -1.11 8.22
C ILE A 71 1.97 -2.10 7.14
N PRO A 72 3.25 -2.11 6.76
CA PRO A 72 3.71 -3.03 5.70
C PRO A 72 3.36 -4.49 5.92
N MET A 73 3.26 -4.93 7.17
CA MET A 73 2.87 -6.31 7.48
C MET A 73 1.49 -6.64 6.90
N ASP A 74 0.61 -5.65 6.78
CA ASP A 74 -0.75 -5.84 6.30
C ASP A 74 -0.87 -5.82 4.79
N TRP A 75 0.21 -5.56 4.08
CA TRP A 75 0.20 -5.43 2.62
C TRP A 75 0.70 -6.72 1.99
N VAL A 76 -0.21 -7.64 1.70
CA VAL A 76 0.15 -8.94 1.15
C VAL A 76 0.29 -8.85 -0.37
N VAL A 77 1.10 -9.75 -0.93
CA VAL A 77 1.28 -9.79 -2.38
C VAL A 77 -0.06 -10.08 -3.05
N ALA A 78 -0.38 -9.28 -4.07
CA ALA A 78 -1.63 -9.44 -4.79
C ALA A 78 -1.49 -10.60 -5.78
N THR A 79 -1.85 -11.79 -5.34
CA THR A 79 -1.82 -12.99 -6.19
C THR A 79 -2.98 -12.96 -7.17
N GLU A 80 -2.91 -13.84 -8.17
CA GLU A 80 -4.01 -13.97 -9.12
C GLU A 80 -5.30 -14.36 -8.42
N GLU A 81 -5.20 -15.17 -7.39
CA GLU A 81 -6.35 -15.58 -6.61
C GLU A 81 -7.03 -14.40 -5.93
N ILE A 82 -6.23 -13.52 -5.33
CA ILE A 82 -6.75 -12.31 -4.70
C ILE A 82 -7.39 -11.40 -5.73
N LEU A 83 -6.73 -11.21 -6.88
CA LEU A 83 -7.25 -10.35 -7.93
C LEU A 83 -8.57 -10.90 -8.49
N ALA A 84 -8.67 -12.20 -8.65
CA ALA A 84 -9.90 -12.83 -9.12
C ALA A 84 -11.03 -12.65 -8.11
N THR A 85 -10.72 -12.79 -6.83
CA THR A 85 -11.70 -12.60 -5.77
C THR A 85 -12.23 -11.17 -5.75
N LEU A 86 -11.35 -10.19 -5.92
CA LEU A 86 -11.75 -8.79 -5.95
C LEU A 86 -12.62 -8.48 -7.16
N ALA A 87 -12.26 -9.04 -8.32
CA ALA A 87 -13.05 -8.83 -9.53
C ALA A 87 -14.46 -9.42 -9.36
N THR A 88 -14.54 -10.61 -8.78
CA THR A 88 -15.83 -11.25 -8.52
C THR A 88 -16.65 -10.45 -7.53
N ARG A 89 -16.01 -9.96 -6.48
CA ARG A 89 -16.69 -9.15 -5.46
C ARG A 89 -17.25 -7.87 -6.06
N ASN A 90 -16.46 -7.19 -6.89
CA ASN A 90 -16.92 -5.95 -7.52
C ASN A 90 -18.10 -6.21 -8.44
N ARG A 91 -18.05 -7.29 -9.20
CA ARG A 91 -19.12 -7.65 -10.10
C ARG A 91 -20.40 -7.96 -9.33
N LYS A 92 -20.26 -8.71 -8.26
CA LYS A 92 -21.37 -9.09 -7.41
C LYS A 92 -22.01 -7.86 -6.76
N TYR A 93 -21.18 -6.93 -6.33
CA TYR A 93 -21.65 -5.69 -5.71
C TYR A 93 -22.44 -4.85 -6.71
N SER A 94 -21.93 -4.70 -7.93
CA SER A 94 -22.64 -3.96 -8.97
C SER A 94 -24.00 -4.58 -9.28
N PHE A 95 -24.04 -5.91 -9.32
CA PHE A 95 -25.27 -6.61 -9.59
C PHE A 95 -26.32 -6.32 -8.53
N GLN A 96 -25.91 -6.30 -7.27
CA GLN A 96 -26.83 -6.01 -6.17
C GLN A 96 -27.39 -4.58 -6.23
N ASN A 97 -26.59 -3.66 -6.73
CA ASN A 97 -27.03 -2.27 -6.83
C ASN A 97 -28.13 -2.06 -7.87
N GLU A 98 -28.25 -2.96 -8.80
CA GLU A 98 -29.30 -2.84 -9.82
C GLU A 98 -30.66 -3.23 -9.30
N ASN A 99 -30.70 -3.85 -8.17
CA ASN A 99 -31.94 -4.25 -7.55
C ASN A 99 -32.34 -3.24 -6.47
#